data_c9fa858c65fc4ff1e42a56b31af6b3f7
#
_entry.id   c9fa858c65fc4ff1e42a56b31af6b3f7
#
_cell.length_a   1.000
_cell.length_b   1.000
_cell.length_c   1.000
_cell.angle_alpha   90.00
_cell.angle_beta   90.00
_cell.angle_gamma   90.00
#
_symmetry.space_group_name_H-M   'P 1'
#
loop_
_entity.id
_entity.type
_entity.pdbx_description
1 polymer ?
#
loop_
_entity_poly.entity_id
_entity_poly.type
_entity_poly.pdbx_seq_one_letter_code
_entity_poly.pdbx_strand_id
1 'polypeptide(L)'
;MRFRQHQGAAQTRTVQLMLWFGVLVVALTLAINLLLALVYKLVVPTGFGFPNLFFETNTAVVVLFVVGGAIIETQRLRAGGGARVAHWLGGVEITDPDDALERRLLNVVDEMAIASAQPVPRVFVMRREDAINGFVAGWSADDLALTVTRGALERLNRAELQGLVAHEFGHIKEDDLPLSMRMLALVWGLSLIHGYGQTLMRPNEDGQVNPLAWLVGLVLTAAGWLGWLAGRILQAAISRQREFLADASAIQFTRTRDGLGNVLRKIWHDQKLLAGRLQHPAADMVAAMLLHEPGQTHLLACHPRLSERIRRVCGTVLPPLPARLLREPVSEPRRPRATTLPEGALAAAAHAG
;
A
#
# COMPACT_ATOMS: atom_id res chain seq x y z
N MET A 1 -21.32 -21.98 5.75
CA MET A 1 -21.20 -21.30 7.08
C MET A 1 -19.97 -20.37 7.20
N ARG A 2 -18.82 -20.65 6.60
CA ARG A 2 -17.60 -19.82 6.70
C ARG A 2 -17.74 -18.40 6.13
N PHE A 3 -18.44 -18.21 5.01
CA PHE A 3 -18.61 -16.89 4.37
C PHE A 3 -19.27 -15.83 5.28
N ARG A 4 -20.35 -16.19 5.98
CA ARG A 4 -21.01 -15.27 6.95
C ARG A 4 -20.15 -14.95 8.17
N GLN A 5 -19.29 -15.88 8.60
CA GLN A 5 -18.35 -15.64 9.71
C GLN A 5 -17.24 -14.67 9.31
N HIS A 6 -16.74 -14.77 8.07
CA HIS A 6 -15.73 -13.84 7.53
C HIS A 6 -16.31 -12.44 7.34
N GLN A 7 -17.54 -12.31 6.81
CA GLN A 7 -18.22 -11.01 6.69
C GLN A 7 -18.46 -10.35 8.06
N GLY A 8 -18.87 -11.10 9.07
CA GLY A 8 -19.06 -10.59 10.44
C GLY A 8 -17.74 -10.11 11.06
N ALA A 9 -16.66 -10.85 10.86
CA ALA A 9 -15.33 -10.47 11.37
C ALA A 9 -14.78 -9.20 10.67
N ALA A 10 -14.98 -9.06 9.35
CA ALA A 10 -14.56 -7.87 8.59
C ALA A 10 -15.36 -6.63 9.01
N GLN A 11 -16.66 -6.75 9.23
CA GLN A 11 -17.50 -5.67 9.73
C GLN A 11 -17.09 -5.23 11.13
N THR A 12 -16.85 -6.17 12.04
CA THR A 12 -16.41 -5.87 13.42
C THR A 12 -15.07 -5.13 13.42
N ARG A 13 -14.11 -5.54 12.60
CA ARG A 13 -12.81 -4.86 12.46
C ARG A 13 -12.96 -3.44 11.90
N THR A 14 -13.85 -3.26 10.92
CA THR A 14 -14.15 -1.93 10.36
C THR A 14 -14.74 -1.00 11.42
N VAL A 15 -15.72 -1.48 12.22
CA VAL A 15 -16.32 -0.70 13.31
C VAL A 15 -15.27 -0.36 14.36
N GLN A 16 -14.44 -1.31 14.78
CA GLN A 16 -13.34 -1.05 15.71
C GLN A 16 -12.36 0.01 15.19
N LEU A 17 -11.98 -0.07 13.90
CA LEU A 17 -11.13 0.94 13.26
C LEU A 17 -11.76 2.33 13.33
N MET A 18 -13.05 2.46 12.97
CA MET A 18 -13.76 3.73 13.00
C MET A 18 -13.88 4.30 14.42
N LEU A 19 -14.12 3.45 15.43
CA LEU A 19 -14.14 3.87 16.82
C LEU A 19 -12.78 4.39 17.29
N TRP A 20 -11.70 3.64 17.04
CA TRP A 20 -10.35 4.08 17.39
C TRP A 20 -9.92 5.33 16.63
N PHE A 21 -10.31 5.47 15.37
CA PHE A 21 -10.09 6.69 14.62
C PHE A 21 -10.85 7.87 15.25
N GLY A 22 -12.11 7.69 15.63
CA GLY A 22 -12.89 8.71 16.34
C GLY A 22 -12.21 9.15 17.64
N VAL A 23 -11.75 8.19 18.46
CA VAL A 23 -10.99 8.48 19.70
C VAL A 23 -9.72 9.28 19.38
N LEU A 24 -8.99 8.90 18.32
CA LEU A 24 -7.79 9.60 17.90
C LEU A 24 -8.08 11.05 17.46
N VAL A 25 -9.15 11.27 16.69
CA VAL A 25 -9.57 12.63 16.27
C VAL A 25 -9.90 13.50 17.48
N VAL A 26 -10.64 12.96 18.45
CA VAL A 26 -10.96 13.66 19.68
C VAL A 26 -9.69 14.02 20.47
N ALA A 27 -8.79 13.05 20.68
CA ALA A 27 -7.53 13.26 21.38
C ALA A 27 -6.65 14.32 20.68
N LEU A 28 -6.55 14.26 19.34
CA LEU A 28 -5.81 15.23 18.54
C LEU A 28 -6.41 16.62 18.63
N THR A 29 -7.73 16.74 18.56
CA THR A 29 -8.46 18.01 18.70
C THR A 29 -8.22 18.64 20.07
N LEU A 30 -8.30 17.85 21.14
CA LEU A 30 -8.02 18.34 22.50
C LEU A 30 -6.57 18.78 22.65
N ALA A 31 -5.60 18.02 22.12
CA ALA A 31 -4.19 18.36 22.14
C ALA A 31 -3.90 19.68 21.40
N ILE A 32 -4.45 19.85 20.20
CA ILE A 32 -4.30 21.09 19.41
C ILE A 32 -4.89 22.28 20.15
N ASN A 33 -6.12 22.16 20.68
CA ASN A 33 -6.76 23.23 21.45
C ASN A 33 -5.92 23.62 22.68
N LEU A 34 -5.39 22.64 23.43
CA LEU A 34 -4.55 22.91 24.58
C LEU A 34 -3.26 23.63 24.20
N LEU A 35 -2.58 23.15 23.14
CA LEU A 35 -1.33 23.76 22.66
C LEU A 35 -1.54 25.16 22.12
N LEU A 36 -2.61 25.39 21.34
CA LEU A 36 -2.95 26.73 20.84
C LEU A 36 -3.37 27.69 21.97
N ALA A 37 -4.08 27.20 22.99
CA ALA A 37 -4.39 27.98 24.17
C ALA A 37 -3.12 28.38 24.95
N LEU A 38 -2.16 27.46 25.05
CA LEU A 38 -0.85 27.74 25.67
C LEU A 38 -0.09 28.81 24.86
N VAL A 39 -0.03 28.67 23.53
CA VAL A 39 0.59 29.66 22.64
C VAL A 39 -0.08 31.03 22.80
N TYR A 40 -1.41 31.05 22.82
CA TYR A 40 -2.16 32.30 23.03
C TYR A 40 -1.77 32.99 24.35
N LYS A 41 -1.69 32.24 25.44
CA LYS A 41 -1.31 32.78 26.76
C LYS A 41 0.15 33.21 26.86
N LEU A 42 1.03 32.65 26.03
CA LEU A 42 2.45 33.09 25.96
C LEU A 42 2.62 34.37 25.14
N VAL A 43 1.78 34.58 24.13
CA VAL A 43 1.90 35.72 23.20
C VAL A 43 1.06 36.94 23.65
N VAL A 44 -0.13 36.70 24.21
CA VAL A 44 -1.08 37.74 24.62
C VAL A 44 -0.87 38.04 26.10
N PRO A 45 -0.74 39.34 26.49
CA PRO A 45 -0.52 39.75 27.89
C PRO A 45 -1.55 39.18 28.85
N THR A 46 -1.11 38.91 30.09
CA THR A 46 -1.99 38.46 31.17
C THR A 46 -3.09 39.51 31.44
N GLY A 47 -4.33 39.05 31.48
CA GLY A 47 -5.50 39.91 31.66
C GLY A 47 -6.50 39.83 30.50
N PHE A 48 -6.06 39.43 29.32
CA PHE A 48 -6.99 39.18 28.21
C PHE A 48 -7.54 37.76 28.25
N GLY A 49 -8.89 37.63 28.09
CA GLY A 49 -9.56 36.34 27.90
C GLY A 49 -9.24 35.74 26.52
N PHE A 50 -9.68 34.51 26.28
CA PHE A 50 -9.65 33.96 24.92
C PHE A 50 -10.64 34.72 24.04
N PRO A 51 -10.36 34.86 22.73
CA PRO A 51 -11.34 35.37 21.76
C PRO A 51 -12.63 34.54 21.80
N ASN A 52 -13.74 35.20 21.50
CA ASN A 52 -15.01 34.48 21.35
C ASN A 52 -14.88 33.35 20.32
N LEU A 53 -15.44 32.19 20.61
CA LEU A 53 -15.41 31.00 19.77
C LEU A 53 -13.99 30.45 19.48
N PHE A 54 -12.98 30.78 20.30
CA PHE A 54 -11.60 30.32 20.08
C PHE A 54 -11.52 28.79 20.01
N PHE A 55 -12.09 28.06 20.97
CA PHE A 55 -12.04 26.61 21.01
C PHE A 55 -12.94 25.96 19.95
N GLU A 56 -14.11 26.53 19.72
CA GLU A 56 -15.06 26.06 18.72
C GLU A 56 -14.48 26.16 17.30
N THR A 57 -13.87 27.31 16.98
CA THR A 57 -13.25 27.51 15.67
C THR A 57 -12.09 26.55 15.45
N ASN A 58 -11.17 26.41 16.42
CA ASN A 58 -10.08 25.47 16.33
C ASN A 58 -10.58 24.02 16.16
N THR A 59 -11.59 23.63 16.94
CA THR A 59 -12.22 22.30 16.85
C THR A 59 -12.83 22.09 15.47
N ALA A 60 -13.61 23.06 14.97
CA ALA A 60 -14.23 22.97 13.64
C ALA A 60 -13.17 22.81 12.53
N VAL A 61 -12.08 23.58 12.59
CA VAL A 61 -10.98 23.49 11.62
C VAL A 61 -10.32 22.11 11.66
N VAL A 62 -9.95 21.60 12.84
CA VAL A 62 -9.30 20.28 12.96
C VAL A 62 -10.22 19.19 12.43
N VAL A 63 -11.50 19.19 12.85
CA VAL A 63 -12.47 18.17 12.39
C VAL A 63 -12.68 18.26 10.89
N LEU A 64 -12.83 19.46 10.33
CA LEU A 64 -12.98 19.67 8.89
C LEU A 64 -11.78 19.12 8.10
N PHE A 65 -10.55 19.40 8.54
CA PHE A 65 -9.35 18.90 7.87
C PHE A 65 -9.23 17.39 7.96
N VAL A 66 -9.38 16.80 9.15
CA VAL A 66 -9.17 15.37 9.37
C VAL A 66 -10.32 14.55 8.78
N VAL A 67 -11.54 14.84 9.19
CA VAL A 67 -12.71 14.06 8.76
C VAL A 67 -13.10 14.40 7.33
N GLY A 68 -13.14 15.69 6.98
CA GLY A 68 -13.42 16.14 5.62
C GLY A 68 -12.37 15.64 4.64
N GLY A 69 -11.09 15.70 5.00
CA GLY A 69 -9.99 15.14 4.20
C GLY A 69 -10.13 13.64 4.00
N ALA A 70 -10.42 12.88 5.07
CA ALA A 70 -10.64 11.44 4.98
C ALA A 70 -11.86 11.07 4.12
N ILE A 71 -12.96 11.84 4.20
CA ILE A 71 -14.15 11.64 3.35
C ILE A 71 -13.82 11.91 1.89
N ILE A 72 -13.18 13.05 1.59
CA ILE A 72 -12.81 13.42 0.22
C ILE A 72 -11.88 12.36 -0.39
N GLU A 73 -10.86 11.93 0.37
CA GLU A 73 -9.94 10.91 -0.13
C GLU A 73 -10.62 9.55 -0.29
N THR A 74 -11.52 9.16 0.60
CA THR A 74 -12.33 7.95 0.43
C THR A 74 -13.14 7.99 -0.87
N GLN A 75 -13.78 9.14 -1.18
CA GLN A 75 -14.53 9.30 -2.42
C GLN A 75 -13.62 9.23 -3.66
N ARG A 76 -12.45 9.87 -3.60
CA ARG A 76 -11.45 9.81 -4.68
C ARG A 76 -10.91 8.40 -4.91
N LEU A 77 -10.61 7.68 -3.83
CA LEU A 77 -10.17 6.29 -3.90
C LEU A 77 -11.26 5.37 -4.42
N ARG A 78 -12.53 5.61 -4.07
CA ARG A 78 -13.66 4.85 -4.63
C ARG A 78 -13.85 5.12 -6.12
N ALA A 79 -13.73 6.36 -6.55
CA ALA A 79 -13.87 6.72 -7.97
C ALA A 79 -12.75 6.17 -8.85
N GLY A 80 -11.52 6.09 -8.31
CA GLY A 80 -10.34 5.63 -9.07
C GLY A 80 -9.95 4.17 -8.82
N GLY A 81 -10.55 3.51 -7.84
CA GLY A 81 -10.24 2.13 -7.47
C GLY A 81 -8.78 1.90 -7.09
N GLY A 82 -8.34 0.66 -7.21
CA GLY A 82 -6.95 0.26 -6.97
C GLY A 82 -5.97 0.91 -7.94
N ALA A 83 -6.38 1.16 -9.18
CA ALA A 83 -5.56 1.81 -10.20
C ALA A 83 -5.11 3.22 -9.78
N ARG A 84 -5.94 3.96 -9.03
CA ARG A 84 -5.55 5.25 -8.48
C ARG A 84 -4.34 5.15 -7.55
N VAL A 85 -4.31 4.14 -6.69
CA VAL A 85 -3.19 3.90 -5.77
C VAL A 85 -1.94 3.52 -6.56
N ALA A 86 -2.08 2.67 -7.58
CA ALA A 86 -0.99 2.29 -8.48
C ALA A 86 -0.38 3.51 -9.19
N HIS A 87 -1.20 4.34 -9.82
CA HIS A 87 -0.74 5.57 -10.49
C HIS A 87 -0.12 6.57 -9.52
N TRP A 88 -0.66 6.70 -8.32
CA TRP A 88 -0.13 7.60 -7.30
C TRP A 88 1.31 7.25 -6.90
N LEU A 89 1.67 5.96 -6.95
CA LEU A 89 3.03 5.46 -6.72
C LEU A 89 3.88 5.36 -8.00
N GLY A 90 3.43 5.96 -9.11
CA GLY A 90 4.16 5.94 -10.37
C GLY A 90 4.09 4.60 -11.11
N GLY A 91 3.10 3.76 -10.78
CA GLY A 91 2.81 2.53 -11.52
C GLY A 91 2.28 2.82 -12.92
N VAL A 92 2.81 2.10 -13.90
CA VAL A 92 2.37 2.13 -15.29
C VAL A 92 1.62 0.83 -15.58
N GLU A 93 0.40 0.94 -16.11
CA GLU A 93 -0.40 -0.23 -16.47
C GLU A 93 0.20 -0.99 -17.64
N ILE A 94 0.18 -2.31 -17.55
CA ILE A 94 0.64 -3.20 -18.62
C ILE A 94 -0.57 -3.72 -19.35
N THR A 95 -0.76 -3.27 -20.60
CA THR A 95 -1.83 -3.76 -21.48
C THR A 95 -1.29 -4.64 -22.61
N ASP A 96 -0.20 -4.24 -23.23
CA ASP A 96 0.47 -4.97 -24.31
C ASP A 96 2.00 -4.87 -24.12
N PRO A 97 2.60 -5.80 -23.36
CA PRO A 97 4.00 -5.69 -22.98
C PRO A 97 4.94 -6.17 -24.09
N ASP A 98 5.86 -5.30 -24.51
CA ASP A 98 7.01 -5.68 -25.34
C ASP A 98 8.10 -6.36 -24.51
N ASP A 99 8.19 -6.06 -23.23
CA ASP A 99 9.19 -6.58 -22.28
C ASP A 99 8.85 -8.03 -21.85
N ALA A 100 9.83 -8.93 -21.98
CA ALA A 100 9.71 -10.33 -21.56
C ALA A 100 9.41 -10.49 -20.06
N LEU A 101 9.93 -9.58 -19.21
CA LEU A 101 9.69 -9.60 -17.77
C LEU A 101 8.23 -9.21 -17.46
N GLU A 102 7.69 -8.22 -18.15
CA GLU A 102 6.29 -7.81 -18.01
C GLU A 102 5.34 -8.90 -18.53
N ARG A 103 5.65 -9.55 -19.66
CA ARG A 103 4.88 -10.73 -20.13
C ARG A 103 4.91 -11.87 -19.13
N ARG A 104 6.06 -12.13 -18.52
CA ARG A 104 6.18 -13.15 -17.45
C ARG A 104 5.29 -12.82 -16.26
N LEU A 105 5.21 -11.53 -15.86
CA LEU A 105 4.33 -11.09 -14.78
C LEU A 105 2.86 -11.37 -15.12
N LEU A 106 2.38 -10.98 -16.32
CA LEU A 106 1.00 -11.23 -16.72
C LEU A 106 0.66 -12.72 -16.70
N ASN A 107 1.52 -13.58 -17.24
CA ASN A 107 1.33 -15.02 -17.20
C ASN A 107 1.23 -15.56 -15.77
N VAL A 108 2.05 -15.05 -14.85
CA VAL A 108 2.02 -15.46 -13.44
C VAL A 108 0.74 -14.96 -12.76
N VAL A 109 0.27 -13.76 -13.08
CA VAL A 109 -1.00 -13.22 -12.55
C VAL A 109 -2.18 -14.07 -12.98
N ASP A 110 -2.26 -14.43 -14.27
CA ASP A 110 -3.33 -15.30 -14.80
C ASP A 110 -3.32 -16.68 -14.13
N GLU A 111 -2.14 -17.28 -13.95
CA GLU A 111 -1.99 -18.54 -13.24
C GLU A 111 -2.48 -18.47 -11.80
N MET A 112 -2.14 -17.37 -11.09
CA MET A 112 -2.56 -17.20 -9.70
C MET A 112 -4.04 -16.87 -9.58
N ALA A 113 -4.63 -16.16 -10.53
CA ALA A 113 -6.07 -15.95 -10.60
C ALA A 113 -6.83 -17.29 -10.70
N ILE A 114 -6.38 -18.18 -11.59
CA ILE A 114 -6.94 -19.52 -11.72
C ILE A 114 -6.72 -20.34 -10.44
N ALA A 115 -5.50 -20.37 -9.90
CA ALA A 115 -5.14 -21.18 -8.73
C ALA A 115 -5.88 -20.75 -7.44
N SER A 116 -6.17 -19.47 -7.30
CA SER A 116 -6.88 -18.88 -6.15
C SER A 116 -8.39 -18.81 -6.33
N ALA A 117 -8.89 -19.00 -7.56
CA ALA A 117 -10.27 -18.73 -7.99
C ALA A 117 -10.70 -17.29 -7.69
N GLN A 118 -9.80 -16.33 -7.95
CA GLN A 118 -10.05 -14.90 -7.78
C GLN A 118 -10.07 -14.20 -9.14
N PRO A 119 -10.71 -13.02 -9.25
CA PRO A 119 -10.70 -12.23 -10.48
C PRO A 119 -9.27 -11.77 -10.82
N VAL A 120 -9.01 -11.60 -12.12
CA VAL A 120 -7.74 -11.08 -12.64
C VAL A 120 -7.69 -9.57 -12.37
N PRO A 121 -6.73 -9.06 -11.58
CA PRO A 121 -6.57 -7.64 -11.35
C PRO A 121 -5.93 -6.95 -12.56
N ARG A 122 -6.14 -5.63 -12.71
CA ARG A 122 -5.30 -4.82 -13.59
C ARG A 122 -3.87 -4.84 -13.09
N VAL A 123 -2.89 -4.94 -13.98
CA VAL A 123 -1.49 -5.12 -13.62
C VAL A 123 -0.68 -3.88 -13.91
N PHE A 124 0.09 -3.43 -12.91
CA PHE A 124 0.93 -2.23 -12.98
C PHE A 124 2.37 -2.56 -12.62
N VAL A 125 3.33 -1.82 -13.22
CA VAL A 125 4.75 -1.91 -12.87
C VAL A 125 5.28 -0.53 -12.46
N MET A 126 5.90 -0.46 -11.30
CA MET A 126 6.69 0.70 -10.87
C MET A 126 8.09 0.59 -11.48
N ARG A 127 8.26 1.15 -12.70
CA ARG A 127 9.47 1.00 -13.51
C ARG A 127 10.72 1.69 -12.94
N ARG A 128 10.54 2.62 -11.99
CA ARG A 128 11.63 3.39 -11.35
C ARG A 128 12.02 2.87 -9.98
N GLU A 129 11.39 1.78 -9.53
CA GLU A 129 11.60 1.24 -8.18
C GLU A 129 12.43 -0.05 -8.25
N ASP A 130 13.64 0.01 -7.70
CA ASP A 130 14.60 -1.11 -7.70
C ASP A 130 14.41 -2.06 -6.52
N ALA A 131 13.66 -1.68 -5.49
CA ALA A 131 13.35 -2.55 -4.36
C ALA A 131 12.52 -3.77 -4.81
N ILE A 132 12.66 -4.91 -4.14
CA ILE A 132 11.75 -6.07 -4.33
C ILE A 132 10.49 -5.80 -3.53
N ASN A 133 9.39 -5.43 -4.22
CA ASN A 133 8.12 -5.17 -3.57
C ASN A 133 6.93 -5.38 -4.52
N GLY A 134 5.74 -5.41 -3.95
CA GLY A 134 4.48 -5.46 -4.65
C GLY A 134 3.34 -5.11 -3.70
N PHE A 135 2.18 -4.84 -4.24
CA PHE A 135 0.94 -4.67 -3.47
C PHE A 135 -0.27 -4.85 -4.37
N VAL A 136 -1.40 -5.14 -3.75
CA VAL A 136 -2.71 -5.11 -4.39
C VAL A 136 -3.60 -4.09 -3.69
N ALA A 137 -4.41 -3.35 -4.46
CA ALA A 137 -5.35 -2.36 -3.99
C ALA A 137 -6.69 -2.49 -4.71
N GLY A 138 -7.78 -2.09 -4.07
CA GLY A 138 -9.13 -2.10 -4.63
C GLY A 138 -10.20 -2.11 -3.55
N TRP A 139 -11.44 -1.83 -3.94
CA TRP A 139 -12.62 -1.88 -3.08
C TRP A 139 -13.49 -3.11 -3.33
N SER A 140 -13.43 -3.63 -4.53
CA SER A 140 -14.25 -4.74 -5.02
C SER A 140 -13.50 -5.54 -6.09
N ALA A 141 -14.09 -6.63 -6.54
CA ALA A 141 -13.55 -7.48 -7.61
C ALA A 141 -13.31 -6.72 -8.93
N ASP A 142 -14.09 -5.66 -9.18
CA ASP A 142 -14.09 -4.94 -10.47
C ASP A 142 -13.01 -3.86 -10.57
N ASP A 143 -12.42 -3.45 -9.45
CA ASP A 143 -11.46 -2.34 -9.38
C ASP A 143 -10.09 -2.72 -8.82
N LEU A 144 -9.77 -4.03 -8.82
CA LEU A 144 -8.49 -4.55 -8.35
C LEU A 144 -7.32 -4.08 -9.22
N ALA A 145 -6.25 -3.67 -8.58
CA ALA A 145 -4.97 -3.34 -9.20
C ALA A 145 -3.82 -4.01 -8.46
N LEU A 146 -3.10 -4.88 -9.14
CA LEU A 146 -1.85 -5.47 -8.66
C LEU A 146 -0.68 -4.65 -9.19
N THR A 147 0.20 -4.22 -8.31
CA THR A 147 1.37 -3.42 -8.67
C THR A 147 2.64 -4.12 -8.20
N VAL A 148 3.62 -4.25 -9.08
CA VAL A 148 4.91 -4.88 -8.80
C VAL A 148 6.04 -3.93 -9.19
N THR A 149 7.13 -3.92 -8.43
CA THR A 149 8.31 -3.10 -8.72
C THR A 149 9.15 -3.70 -9.85
N ARG A 150 9.88 -2.86 -10.59
CA ARG A 150 10.86 -3.31 -11.59
C ARG A 150 11.92 -4.20 -10.96
N GLY A 151 12.42 -3.83 -9.77
CA GLY A 151 13.41 -4.63 -9.06
C GLY A 151 12.92 -6.05 -8.71
N ALA A 152 11.62 -6.25 -8.45
CA ALA A 152 11.06 -7.59 -8.28
C ALA A 152 11.12 -8.39 -9.60
N LEU A 153 10.76 -7.77 -10.73
CA LEU A 153 10.80 -8.44 -12.03
C LEU A 153 12.21 -8.86 -12.43
N GLU A 154 13.21 -8.04 -12.15
CA GLU A 154 14.60 -8.28 -12.55
C GLU A 154 15.36 -9.26 -11.65
N ARG A 155 14.93 -9.40 -10.38
CA ARG A 155 15.67 -10.19 -9.37
C ARG A 155 14.94 -11.44 -8.88
N LEU A 156 13.65 -11.58 -9.17
CA LEU A 156 12.87 -12.77 -8.80
C LEU A 156 12.77 -13.71 -10.00
N ASN A 157 13.15 -14.98 -9.81
CA ASN A 157 12.85 -16.01 -10.78
C ASN A 157 11.33 -16.28 -10.84
N ARG A 158 10.90 -17.12 -11.79
CA ARG A 158 9.46 -17.37 -12.01
C ARG A 158 8.74 -17.91 -10.76
N ALA A 159 9.32 -18.86 -10.04
CA ALA A 159 8.72 -19.44 -8.85
C ALA A 159 8.65 -18.44 -7.69
N GLU A 160 9.65 -17.57 -7.55
CA GLU A 160 9.65 -16.49 -6.58
C GLU A 160 8.63 -15.41 -6.93
N LEU A 161 8.51 -15.03 -8.21
CA LEU A 161 7.48 -14.09 -8.68
C LEU A 161 6.07 -14.66 -8.44
N GLN A 162 5.86 -15.97 -8.68
CA GLN A 162 4.63 -16.66 -8.30
C GLN A 162 4.35 -16.56 -6.80
N GLY A 163 5.38 -16.72 -5.96
CA GLY A 163 5.26 -16.59 -4.51
C GLY A 163 4.83 -15.19 -4.07
N LEU A 164 5.40 -14.14 -4.69
CA LEU A 164 5.02 -12.74 -4.45
C LEU A 164 3.57 -12.50 -4.89
N VAL A 165 3.23 -12.82 -6.14
CA VAL A 165 1.89 -12.61 -6.69
C VAL A 165 0.85 -13.43 -5.92
N ALA A 166 1.16 -14.66 -5.55
CA ALA A 166 0.27 -15.50 -4.74
C ALA A 166 -0.01 -14.90 -3.35
N HIS A 167 0.96 -14.21 -2.74
CA HIS A 167 0.75 -13.46 -1.50
C HIS A 167 -0.27 -12.34 -1.68
N GLU A 168 -0.15 -11.57 -2.75
CA GLU A 168 -1.12 -10.50 -3.09
C GLU A 168 -2.53 -11.07 -3.35
N PHE A 169 -2.62 -12.20 -4.02
CA PHE A 169 -3.90 -12.93 -4.18
C PHE A 169 -4.45 -13.46 -2.85
N GLY A 170 -3.59 -13.67 -1.85
CA GLY A 170 -4.00 -13.96 -0.48
C GLY A 170 -4.83 -12.82 0.12
N HIS A 171 -4.42 -11.57 -0.06
CA HIS A 171 -5.17 -10.40 0.39
C HIS A 171 -6.51 -10.25 -0.33
N ILE A 172 -6.58 -10.54 -1.63
CA ILE A 172 -7.85 -10.54 -2.38
C ILE A 172 -8.81 -11.59 -1.79
N LYS A 173 -8.34 -12.82 -1.56
CA LYS A 173 -9.14 -13.92 -1.01
C LYS A 173 -9.68 -13.64 0.39
N GLU A 174 -8.89 -13.00 1.24
CA GLU A 174 -9.26 -12.69 2.63
C GLU A 174 -10.15 -11.43 2.76
N ASP A 175 -10.52 -10.79 1.63
CA ASP A 175 -11.35 -9.58 1.58
C ASP A 175 -10.75 -8.42 2.41
N ASP A 176 -9.44 -8.29 2.35
CA ASP A 176 -8.66 -7.35 3.16
C ASP A 176 -8.60 -5.94 2.57
N LEU A 177 -8.78 -5.82 1.27
CA LEU A 177 -8.47 -4.61 0.51
C LEU A 177 -9.35 -3.42 0.88
N PRO A 178 -10.69 -3.57 1.06
CA PRO A 178 -11.53 -2.45 1.44
C PRO A 178 -11.14 -1.82 2.78
N LEU A 179 -10.64 -2.64 3.72
CA LEU A 179 -10.14 -2.15 5.01
C LEU A 179 -8.84 -1.36 4.81
N SER A 180 -7.91 -1.86 3.98
CA SER A 180 -6.64 -1.18 3.65
C SER A 180 -6.88 0.16 2.95
N MET A 181 -7.84 0.23 2.02
CA MET A 181 -8.23 1.46 1.33
C MET A 181 -8.83 2.50 2.31
N ARG A 182 -9.67 2.06 3.26
CA ARG A 182 -10.19 2.96 4.32
C ARG A 182 -9.08 3.48 5.21
N MET A 183 -8.15 2.62 5.63
CA MET A 183 -7.01 3.02 6.45
C MET A 183 -6.13 4.04 5.74
N LEU A 184 -5.88 3.87 4.45
CA LEU A 184 -5.16 4.83 3.62
C LEU A 184 -5.84 6.20 3.65
N ALA A 185 -7.16 6.28 3.43
CA ALA A 185 -7.91 7.52 3.47
C ALA A 185 -7.89 8.20 4.86
N LEU A 186 -7.99 7.42 5.95
CA LEU A 186 -7.96 7.93 7.32
C LEU A 186 -6.59 8.51 7.67
N VAL A 187 -5.51 7.82 7.32
CA VAL A 187 -4.13 8.32 7.54
C VAL A 187 -3.86 9.56 6.70
N TRP A 188 -4.39 9.61 5.47
CA TRP A 188 -4.33 10.82 4.65
C TRP A 188 -4.97 12.01 5.35
N GLY A 189 -6.19 11.87 5.88
CA GLY A 189 -6.86 12.94 6.62
C GLY A 189 -6.03 13.46 7.82
N LEU A 190 -5.41 12.56 8.58
CA LEU A 190 -4.52 12.91 9.67
C LEU A 190 -3.27 13.68 9.20
N SER A 191 -2.72 13.31 8.04
CA SER A 191 -1.52 13.96 7.48
C SER A 191 -1.76 15.39 7.01
N LEU A 192 -3.02 15.77 6.71
CA LEU A 192 -3.34 17.13 6.25
C LEU A 192 -3.05 18.20 7.31
N ILE A 193 -3.27 17.90 8.59
CA ILE A 193 -2.94 18.84 9.69
C ILE A 193 -1.42 19.11 9.71
N HIS A 194 -0.61 18.05 9.58
CA HIS A 194 0.85 18.16 9.52
C HIS A 194 1.29 19.01 8.32
N GLY A 195 0.78 18.71 7.13
CA GLY A 195 1.10 19.44 5.91
C GLY A 195 0.69 20.92 5.96
N TYR A 196 -0.49 21.20 6.52
CA TYR A 196 -0.97 22.57 6.71
C TYR A 196 -0.08 23.35 7.69
N GLY A 197 0.31 22.73 8.81
CA GLY A 197 1.27 23.32 9.73
C GLY A 197 2.59 23.68 9.07
N GLN A 198 3.14 22.78 8.24
CA GLN A 198 4.36 23.06 7.47
C GLN A 198 4.18 24.24 6.49
N THR A 199 3.00 24.36 5.87
CA THR A 199 2.70 25.47 4.95
C THR A 199 2.71 26.81 5.68
N LEU A 200 2.16 26.87 6.90
CA LEU A 200 2.17 28.11 7.71
C LEU A 200 3.59 28.54 8.16
N MET A 201 4.53 27.62 8.23
CA MET A 201 5.92 27.90 8.60
C MET A 201 6.78 28.38 7.41
N ARG A 202 6.29 28.28 6.18
CA ARG A 202 7.03 28.71 4.99
C ARG A 202 7.12 30.24 4.91
N PRO A 203 8.25 30.78 4.45
CA PRO A 203 8.35 32.20 4.11
C PRO A 203 7.32 32.59 3.03
N ASN A 204 6.85 33.82 3.07
CA ASN A 204 6.04 34.43 2.00
C ASN A 204 6.88 34.67 0.73
N GLU A 205 6.28 35.23 -0.31
CA GLU A 205 6.95 35.58 -1.58
C GLU A 205 8.13 36.54 -1.39
N ASP A 206 8.09 37.38 -0.35
CA ASP A 206 9.15 38.37 -0.01
C ASP A 206 10.25 37.74 0.89
N GLY A 207 10.20 36.43 1.16
CA GLY A 207 11.15 35.74 2.03
C GLY A 207 10.94 35.97 3.53
N GLN A 208 9.86 36.65 3.94
CA GLN A 208 9.57 36.96 5.33
C GLN A 208 8.72 35.85 5.97
N VAL A 209 9.00 35.52 7.22
CA VAL A 209 8.24 34.61 8.03
C VAL A 209 7.39 35.36 9.04
N ASN A 210 6.08 35.13 9.05
CA ASN A 210 5.20 35.65 10.09
C ASN A 210 5.42 34.85 11.41
N PRO A 211 5.94 35.44 12.49
CA PRO A 211 6.28 34.71 13.71
C PRO A 211 5.07 34.01 14.36
N LEU A 212 3.89 34.65 14.31
CA LEU A 212 2.68 34.04 14.86
C LEU A 212 2.20 32.86 14.03
N ALA A 213 2.17 33.01 12.69
CA ALA A 213 1.82 31.92 11.78
C ALA A 213 2.82 30.77 11.91
N TRP A 214 4.11 31.06 12.07
CA TRP A 214 5.14 30.05 12.29
C TRP A 214 4.91 29.27 13.59
N LEU A 215 4.60 29.96 14.68
CA LEU A 215 4.34 29.34 15.97
C LEU A 215 3.10 28.46 15.96
N VAL A 216 1.99 28.91 15.33
CA VAL A 216 0.79 28.10 15.10
C VAL A 216 1.12 26.92 14.19
N GLY A 217 1.87 27.14 13.11
CA GLY A 217 2.33 26.10 12.21
C GLY A 217 3.16 25.03 12.90
N LEU A 218 4.03 25.40 13.85
CA LEU A 218 4.81 24.48 14.65
C LEU A 218 3.90 23.56 15.51
N VAL A 219 2.89 24.15 16.17
CA VAL A 219 1.91 23.39 16.96
C VAL A 219 1.16 22.39 16.09
N LEU A 220 0.64 22.85 14.93
CA LEU A 220 -0.10 21.96 14.01
C LEU A 220 0.78 20.88 13.41
N THR A 221 2.03 21.20 13.05
CA THR A 221 3.00 20.23 12.55
C THR A 221 3.30 19.16 13.59
N ALA A 222 3.58 19.54 14.83
CA ALA A 222 3.88 18.60 15.91
C ALA A 222 2.67 17.74 16.26
N ALA A 223 1.49 18.34 16.42
CA ALA A 223 0.25 17.62 16.70
C ALA A 223 -0.17 16.69 15.54
N GLY A 224 -0.07 17.16 14.31
CA GLY A 224 -0.36 16.38 13.11
C GLY A 224 0.61 15.19 12.96
N TRP A 225 1.89 15.36 13.31
CA TRP A 225 2.86 14.27 13.36
C TRP A 225 2.47 13.20 14.39
N LEU A 226 2.04 13.61 15.59
CA LEU A 226 1.54 12.68 16.61
C LEU A 226 0.27 11.96 16.14
N GLY A 227 -0.64 12.64 15.45
CA GLY A 227 -1.82 12.04 14.84
C GLY A 227 -1.46 11.01 13.78
N TRP A 228 -0.54 11.34 12.88
CA TRP A 228 0.00 10.42 11.88
C TRP A 228 0.66 9.19 12.55
N LEU A 229 1.49 9.41 13.57
CA LEU A 229 2.15 8.34 14.31
C LEU A 229 1.14 7.37 14.95
N ALA A 230 0.09 7.89 15.59
CA ALA A 230 -0.97 7.08 16.18
C ALA A 230 -1.77 6.32 15.11
N GLY A 231 -2.04 6.94 13.95
CA GLY A 231 -2.63 6.28 12.79
C GLY A 231 -1.77 5.12 12.30
N ARG A 232 -0.45 5.28 12.25
CA ARG A 232 0.52 4.23 11.90
C ARG A 232 0.52 3.08 12.91
N ILE A 233 0.46 3.35 14.21
CA ILE A 233 0.37 2.32 15.24
C ILE A 233 -0.93 1.51 15.06
N LEU A 234 -2.05 2.17 14.79
CA LEU A 234 -3.33 1.51 14.53
C LEU A 234 -3.26 0.62 13.27
N GLN A 235 -2.66 1.11 12.18
CA GLN A 235 -2.38 0.33 10.98
C GLN A 235 -1.57 -0.92 11.31
N ALA A 236 -0.46 -0.76 12.03
CA ALA A 236 0.44 -1.84 12.39
C ALA A 236 -0.25 -2.92 13.25
N ALA A 237 -1.13 -2.52 14.17
CA ALA A 237 -1.86 -3.45 15.02
C ALA A 237 -2.83 -4.35 14.23
N ILE A 238 -3.47 -3.79 13.19
CA ILE A 238 -4.46 -4.50 12.37
C ILE A 238 -3.79 -5.36 11.28
N SER A 239 -2.69 -4.89 10.70
CA SER A 239 -2.07 -5.49 9.51
C SER A 239 -1.35 -6.82 9.78
N ARG A 240 -0.63 -6.94 10.90
CA ARG A 240 0.30 -8.07 11.14
C ARG A 240 -0.31 -9.47 11.08
N GLN A 241 -1.55 -9.65 11.53
CA GLN A 241 -2.21 -10.97 11.48
C GLN A 241 -2.61 -11.35 10.06
N ARG A 242 -2.94 -10.36 9.24
CA ARG A 242 -3.35 -10.51 7.85
C ARG A 242 -2.19 -10.99 6.97
N GLU A 243 -0.99 -10.50 7.25
CA GLU A 243 0.23 -10.95 6.58
C GLU A 243 0.46 -12.46 6.70
N PHE A 244 0.24 -13.03 7.88
CA PHE A 244 0.38 -14.47 8.07
C PHE A 244 -0.68 -15.29 7.34
N LEU A 245 -1.90 -14.74 7.18
CA LEU A 245 -2.95 -15.38 6.39
C LEU A 245 -2.63 -15.32 4.91
N ALA A 246 -2.13 -14.18 4.40
CA ALA A 246 -1.70 -14.04 3.02
C ALA A 246 -0.51 -14.97 2.71
N ASP A 247 0.48 -15.07 3.62
CA ASP A 247 1.60 -16.03 3.49
C ASP A 247 1.10 -17.48 3.41
N ALA A 248 0.14 -17.87 4.24
CA ALA A 248 -0.43 -19.23 4.23
C ALA A 248 -1.23 -19.48 2.94
N SER A 249 -2.00 -18.49 2.45
CA SER A 249 -2.74 -18.57 1.19
C SER A 249 -1.79 -18.69 0.00
N ALA A 250 -0.67 -17.95 -0.01
CA ALA A 250 0.35 -18.08 -1.05
C ALA A 250 0.91 -19.49 -1.17
N ILE A 251 1.22 -20.14 -0.04
CA ILE A 251 1.69 -21.54 -0.02
C ILE A 251 0.58 -22.48 -0.54
N GLN A 252 -0.66 -22.22 -0.20
CA GLN A 252 -1.80 -23.02 -0.66
C GLN A 252 -1.97 -22.94 -2.18
N PHE A 253 -1.84 -21.74 -2.78
CA PHE A 253 -2.02 -21.53 -4.22
C PHE A 253 -0.84 -22.09 -5.03
N THR A 254 0.39 -21.85 -4.59
CA THR A 254 1.61 -22.30 -5.29
C THR A 254 1.97 -23.74 -4.99
N ARG A 255 1.41 -24.34 -3.92
CA ARG A 255 1.76 -25.67 -3.39
C ARG A 255 3.25 -25.84 -3.07
N THR A 256 3.98 -24.75 -2.91
CA THR A 256 5.40 -24.72 -2.56
C THR A 256 5.68 -23.63 -1.54
N ARG A 257 6.68 -23.85 -0.70
CA ARG A 257 7.14 -22.88 0.30
C ARG A 257 8.32 -22.06 -0.21
N ASP A 258 9.04 -22.59 -1.18
CA ASP A 258 10.34 -22.05 -1.63
C ASP A 258 10.18 -20.72 -2.36
N GLY A 259 9.12 -20.56 -3.18
CA GLY A 259 8.86 -19.33 -3.92
C GLY A 259 8.80 -18.12 -2.98
N LEU A 260 7.78 -18.06 -2.13
CA LEU A 260 7.60 -16.96 -1.17
C LEU A 260 8.73 -16.90 -0.14
N GLY A 261 9.21 -18.06 0.35
CA GLY A 261 10.32 -18.13 1.30
C GLY A 261 11.58 -17.44 0.78
N ASN A 262 11.95 -17.67 -0.47
CA ASN A 262 13.11 -17.04 -1.10
C ASN A 262 12.88 -15.55 -1.35
N VAL A 263 11.67 -15.12 -1.72
CA VAL A 263 11.34 -13.68 -1.82
C VAL A 263 11.60 -12.99 -0.48
N LEU A 264 11.05 -13.50 0.62
CA LEU A 264 11.25 -12.91 1.96
C LEU A 264 12.73 -12.89 2.36
N ARG A 265 13.51 -13.92 2.02
CA ARG A 265 14.95 -13.98 2.28
C ARG A 265 15.74 -12.96 1.45
N LYS A 266 15.35 -12.73 0.17
CA LYS A 266 15.95 -11.71 -0.69
C LYS A 266 15.66 -10.31 -0.19
N ILE A 267 14.41 -10.02 0.20
CA ILE A 267 14.03 -8.76 0.82
C ILE A 267 14.83 -8.54 2.12
N TRP A 268 15.01 -9.58 2.94
CA TRP A 268 15.79 -9.49 4.17
C TRP A 268 17.26 -9.16 3.92
N HIS A 269 17.84 -9.71 2.85
CA HIS A 269 19.21 -9.38 2.42
C HIS A 269 19.30 -7.90 1.99
N ASP A 270 18.38 -7.44 1.14
CA ASP A 270 18.37 -6.07 0.62
C ASP A 270 18.13 -5.04 1.74
N GLN A 271 17.30 -5.38 2.73
CA GLN A 271 17.07 -4.53 3.90
C GLN A 271 18.38 -4.27 4.68
N LYS A 272 19.25 -5.27 4.83
CA LYS A 272 20.55 -5.12 5.49
C LYS A 272 21.50 -4.18 4.74
N LEU A 273 21.34 -4.07 3.42
CA LEU A 273 22.15 -3.23 2.55
C LEU A 273 21.56 -1.83 2.31
N LEU A 274 20.46 -1.47 2.99
CA LEU A 274 19.68 -0.24 2.77
C LEU A 274 19.13 -0.09 1.34
N ALA A 275 19.21 -1.13 0.51
CA ALA A 275 18.77 -1.12 -0.89
C ALA A 275 17.27 -1.46 -1.06
N GLY A 276 16.58 -1.85 0.01
CA GLY A 276 15.21 -2.37 -0.05
C GLY A 276 14.11 -1.32 0.13
N ARG A 277 14.42 -0.01 0.12
CA ARG A 277 13.44 1.05 0.35
C ARG A 277 12.88 1.58 -0.98
N LEU A 278 11.56 1.72 -1.04
CA LEU A 278 10.93 2.46 -2.14
C LEU A 278 11.34 3.93 -2.08
N GLN A 279 11.68 4.50 -3.25
CA GLN A 279 12.15 5.88 -3.35
C GLN A 279 11.00 6.88 -3.50
N HIS A 280 9.81 6.41 -3.86
CA HIS A 280 8.66 7.28 -4.07
C HIS A 280 8.22 7.95 -2.77
N PRO A 281 8.00 9.30 -2.74
CA PRO A 281 7.66 10.05 -1.51
C PRO A 281 6.37 9.57 -0.83
N ALA A 282 5.41 9.06 -1.58
CA ALA A 282 4.15 8.54 -1.05
C ALA A 282 4.24 7.09 -0.51
N ALA A 283 5.41 6.43 -0.58
CA ALA A 283 5.57 5.05 -0.14
C ALA A 283 5.18 4.85 1.32
N ASP A 284 5.51 5.80 2.19
CA ASP A 284 5.17 5.73 3.62
C ASP A 284 3.65 5.71 3.88
N MET A 285 2.82 6.28 3.00
CA MET A 285 1.36 6.30 3.17
C MET A 285 0.72 4.94 2.84
N VAL A 286 1.29 4.22 1.87
CA VAL A 286 0.80 2.90 1.44
C VAL A 286 1.56 1.75 2.10
N ALA A 287 2.46 2.04 3.02
CA ALA A 287 3.38 1.08 3.60
C ALA A 287 2.70 -0.19 4.17
N ALA A 288 1.48 -0.05 4.70
CA ALA A 288 0.69 -1.18 5.19
C ALA A 288 0.11 -2.08 4.09
N MET A 289 0.19 -1.65 2.83
CA MET A 289 -0.27 -2.42 1.66
C MET A 289 0.89 -3.09 0.91
N LEU A 290 2.14 -2.67 1.15
CA LEU A 290 3.33 -3.24 0.52
C LEU A 290 3.60 -4.66 1.03
N LEU A 291 4.28 -5.49 0.27
CA LEU A 291 4.75 -6.80 0.73
C LEU A 291 5.69 -6.68 1.95
N HIS A 292 6.48 -5.62 1.95
CA HIS A 292 7.40 -5.31 3.03
C HIS A 292 7.75 -3.81 3.09
N GLU A 293 7.86 -3.28 4.33
CA GLU A 293 8.29 -1.92 4.61
C GLU A 293 9.67 -1.95 5.30
N PRO A 294 10.73 -1.44 4.65
CA PRO A 294 12.06 -1.39 5.24
C PRO A 294 12.20 -0.27 6.28
N GLY A 295 12.99 -0.50 7.33
CA GLY A 295 13.55 0.55 8.19
C GLY A 295 12.67 1.01 9.35
N GLN A 296 11.51 0.42 9.62
CA GLN A 296 10.66 0.82 10.75
C GLN A 296 10.97 0.09 12.05
N THR A 297 10.84 0.80 13.18
CA THR A 297 10.90 0.20 14.51
C THR A 297 9.73 -0.76 14.72
N HIS A 298 9.89 -1.77 15.57
CA HIS A 298 8.90 -2.84 15.75
C HIS A 298 7.48 -2.38 16.12
N LEU A 299 7.33 -1.23 16.74
CA LEU A 299 6.04 -0.69 17.13
C LEU A 299 5.27 -0.12 15.94
N LEU A 300 5.97 0.47 14.97
CA LEU A 300 5.42 1.14 13.80
C LEU A 300 5.35 0.25 12.56
N ALA A 301 6.04 -0.90 12.57
CA ALA A 301 6.09 -1.81 11.44
C ALA A 301 4.70 -2.43 11.18
N CYS A 302 4.14 -2.16 10.03
CA CYS A 302 2.87 -2.75 9.57
C CYS A 302 3.00 -4.25 9.29
N HIS A 303 4.23 -4.74 9.08
CA HIS A 303 4.51 -6.14 8.79
C HIS A 303 5.21 -6.84 9.96
N PRO A 304 4.98 -8.16 10.14
CA PRO A 304 5.75 -8.97 11.06
C PRO A 304 7.23 -9.00 10.66
N ARG A 305 8.10 -9.35 11.61
CA ARG A 305 9.55 -9.52 11.31
C ARG A 305 9.74 -10.55 10.20
N LEU A 306 10.60 -10.25 9.23
CA LEU A 306 10.92 -11.17 8.13
C LEU A 306 11.38 -12.54 8.64
N SER A 307 12.19 -12.59 9.71
CA SER A 307 12.61 -13.84 10.34
C SER A 307 11.42 -14.68 10.84
N GLU A 308 10.37 -14.04 11.35
CA GLU A 308 9.15 -14.72 11.81
C GLU A 308 8.31 -15.22 10.62
N ARG A 309 8.13 -14.38 9.57
CA ARG A 309 7.46 -14.81 8.33
C ARG A 309 8.19 -16.00 7.70
N ILE A 310 9.52 -15.90 7.54
CA ILE A 310 10.36 -17.00 7.00
C ILE A 310 10.19 -18.26 7.84
N ARG A 311 10.22 -18.17 9.17
CA ARG A 311 10.02 -19.32 10.04
C ARG A 311 8.66 -20.00 9.83
N ARG A 312 7.59 -19.22 9.66
CA ARG A 312 6.24 -19.76 9.43
C ARG A 312 6.09 -20.36 8.03
N VAL A 313 6.64 -19.71 7.01
CA VAL A 313 6.61 -20.16 5.63
C VAL A 313 7.47 -21.42 5.42
N CYS A 314 8.74 -21.38 5.86
CA CYS A 314 9.72 -22.44 5.59
C CYS A 314 9.81 -23.50 6.68
N GLY A 315 9.16 -23.28 7.85
CA GLY A 315 9.26 -24.17 9.02
C GLY A 315 10.47 -23.89 9.92
N THR A 316 11.46 -23.16 9.42
CA THR A 316 12.67 -22.76 10.14
C THR A 316 13.14 -21.38 9.66
N VAL A 317 13.98 -20.71 10.47
CA VAL A 317 14.59 -19.43 10.06
C VAL A 317 15.76 -19.72 9.12
N LEU A 318 15.56 -19.46 7.83
CA LEU A 318 16.62 -19.56 6.83
C LEU A 318 17.39 -18.24 6.72
N PRO A 319 18.72 -18.26 6.41
CA PRO A 319 19.52 -17.05 6.28
C PRO A 319 19.07 -16.18 5.10
N PRO A 320 19.40 -14.87 5.12
CA PRO A 320 19.17 -13.98 3.97
C PRO A 320 19.78 -14.55 2.68
N LEU A 321 19.13 -14.31 1.56
CA LEU A 321 19.53 -14.76 0.23
C LEU A 321 19.86 -13.55 -0.65
N PRO A 322 21.06 -13.47 -1.28
CA PRO A 322 21.38 -12.38 -2.18
C PRO A 322 20.45 -12.31 -3.39
N ALA A 323 19.94 -11.12 -3.68
CA ALA A 323 19.08 -10.85 -4.82
C ALA A 323 19.97 -10.42 -6.01
N ARG A 324 20.34 -11.35 -6.87
CA ARG A 324 21.12 -11.07 -8.08
C ARG A 324 20.18 -10.76 -9.23
N LEU A 325 20.60 -9.87 -10.15
CA LEU A 325 19.90 -9.67 -11.42
C LEU A 325 19.84 -10.99 -12.18
N LEU A 326 18.68 -11.32 -12.68
CA LEU A 326 18.50 -12.48 -13.54
C LEU A 326 19.07 -12.13 -14.91
N ARG A 327 20.07 -12.88 -15.36
CA ARG A 327 20.42 -12.95 -16.77
C ARG A 327 19.44 -13.93 -17.40
N GLU A 328 18.27 -13.47 -17.81
CA GLU A 328 17.43 -14.30 -18.66
C GLU A 328 18.11 -14.49 -20.01
N PRO A 329 18.23 -15.74 -20.51
CA PRO A 329 18.52 -15.92 -21.92
C PRO A 329 17.37 -15.24 -22.68
N VAL A 330 17.69 -14.36 -23.61
CA VAL A 330 16.73 -13.76 -24.53
C VAL A 330 15.97 -14.92 -25.15
N SER A 331 14.74 -15.16 -24.68
CA SER A 331 13.88 -16.16 -25.31
C SER A 331 13.60 -15.64 -26.71
N GLU A 332 14.15 -16.33 -27.73
CA GLU A 332 13.79 -16.03 -29.12
C GLU A 332 12.29 -15.91 -29.23
N PRO A 333 11.77 -14.91 -29.97
CA PRO A 333 10.34 -14.78 -30.19
C PRO A 333 9.84 -16.11 -30.76
N ARG A 334 8.86 -16.71 -30.07
CA ARG A 334 8.18 -17.90 -30.58
C ARG A 334 7.73 -17.56 -31.99
N ARG A 335 8.36 -18.15 -32.99
CA ARG A 335 7.88 -18.09 -34.39
C ARG A 335 6.38 -18.46 -34.33
N PRO A 336 5.49 -17.66 -34.93
CA PRO A 336 4.09 -18.02 -35.00
C PRO A 336 4.02 -19.45 -35.55
N ARG A 337 3.34 -20.34 -34.85
CA ARG A 337 3.09 -21.70 -35.33
C ARG A 337 2.44 -21.54 -36.67
N ALA A 338 3.15 -21.92 -37.75
CA ALA A 338 2.56 -21.99 -39.06
C ALA A 338 1.31 -22.86 -38.93
N THR A 339 0.15 -22.25 -39.05
CA THR A 339 -1.14 -22.94 -39.20
C THR A 339 -1.02 -23.68 -40.53
N THR A 340 -0.55 -24.91 -40.51
CA THR A 340 -0.76 -25.83 -41.61
C THR A 340 -2.25 -26.00 -41.69
N LEU A 341 -2.85 -25.31 -42.69
CA LEU A 341 -4.21 -25.61 -43.11
C LEU A 341 -4.22 -27.10 -43.50
N PRO A 342 -5.21 -27.88 -43.05
CA PRO A 342 -5.30 -29.29 -43.45
C PRO A 342 -5.44 -29.32 -44.97
N GLU A 343 -4.63 -30.12 -45.65
CA GLU A 343 -4.55 -30.31 -47.09
C GLU A 343 -5.88 -30.68 -47.78
N GLY A 344 -6.96 -30.84 -47.01
CA GLY A 344 -8.30 -31.11 -47.53
C GLY A 344 -9.14 -29.88 -47.90
N ALA A 345 -8.72 -28.66 -47.54
CA ALA A 345 -9.56 -27.47 -47.80
C ALA A 345 -9.40 -26.89 -49.23
N LEU A 346 -8.37 -27.29 -49.97
CA LEU A 346 -8.15 -26.85 -51.37
C LEU A 346 -8.88 -27.71 -52.42
N ALA A 347 -9.35 -28.92 -52.07
CA ALA A 347 -10.06 -29.79 -52.98
C ALA A 347 -11.57 -29.47 -53.09
N ALA A 348 -12.16 -28.75 -52.12
CA ALA A 348 -13.59 -28.44 -52.12
C ALA A 348 -13.95 -27.18 -52.91
N ALA A 349 -12.99 -26.32 -53.25
CA ALA A 349 -13.22 -25.09 -54.00
C ALA A 349 -13.11 -25.26 -55.56
N ALA A 350 -12.67 -26.42 -56.04
CA ALA A 350 -12.46 -26.67 -57.46
C ALA A 350 -13.68 -27.38 -58.16
N HIS A 351 -14.74 -27.68 -57.43
CA HIS A 351 -15.95 -28.35 -57.97
C HIS A 351 -17.26 -27.56 -57.83
N ALA A 352 -17.20 -26.26 -57.58
CA ALA A 352 -18.36 -25.37 -57.57
C ALA A 352 -18.06 -24.16 -58.45
N GLY A 353 -18.04 -24.39 -59.76
CA GLY A 353 -17.94 -23.41 -60.81
C GLY A 353 -18.66 -23.92 -62.02
#